data_2c5af42be126abc3831b005f7e8b4a1b
#
_entry.id   2c5af42be126abc3831b005f7e8b4a1b
#
_cell.length_a   1.000
_cell.length_b   1.000
_cell.length_c   1.000
_cell.angle_alpha   90.00
_cell.angle_beta   90.00
_cell.angle_gamma   90.00
#
_symmetry.space_group_name_H-M   'P 1'
#
loop_
_entity.id
_entity.type
_entity.pdbx_description
1 polymer ?
#
loop_
_entity_poly.entity_id
_entity_poly.type
_entity_poly.pdbx_seq_one_letter_code
_entity_poly.pdbx_strand_id
1 'polypeptide(L)'
;LLYSAYVETSFLKLIHTPKAFTESEIIQIMAERNLEQKWLKCVDLAFNKLNTTNLGEVANKKQTLHRLLQEYIIDPSQIRNKVAHGQWVYCLNNECTKVNHDTTALMANLDFVKIEKYFCIYDKFHQCILDLLISHRTHYRDYY
;
A
#
# COMPACT_ATOMS: atom_id res chain seq x y z
N LEU A 1 9.54 -12.08 -0.10
CA LEU A 1 10.53 -11.15 -0.70
C LEU A 1 10.08 -10.63 -2.06
N LEU A 2 9.75 -11.50 -3.02
CA LEU A 2 9.34 -11.12 -4.38
C LEU A 2 8.13 -10.16 -4.39
N TYR A 3 7.10 -10.46 -3.61
CA TYR A 3 5.91 -9.62 -3.49
C TYR A 3 6.26 -8.17 -3.07
N SER A 4 7.10 -8.02 -2.04
CA SER A 4 7.49 -6.68 -1.58
C SER A 4 8.29 -5.91 -2.63
N ALA A 5 9.20 -6.58 -3.35
CA ALA A 5 9.93 -5.96 -4.46
C ALA A 5 8.99 -5.53 -5.60
N TYR A 6 7.98 -6.34 -5.89
CA TYR A 6 6.94 -6.01 -6.86
C TYR A 6 6.15 -4.76 -6.44
N VAL A 7 5.71 -4.70 -5.18
CA VAL A 7 4.99 -3.54 -4.63
C VAL A 7 5.84 -2.26 -4.71
N GLU A 8 7.11 -2.32 -4.29
CA GLU A 8 8.02 -1.17 -4.33
C GLU A 8 8.25 -0.67 -5.76
N THR A 9 8.50 -1.58 -6.71
CA THR A 9 8.73 -1.23 -8.12
C THR A 9 7.46 -0.66 -8.76
N SER A 10 6.31 -1.26 -8.50
CA SER A 10 5.01 -0.79 -9.01
C SER A 10 4.62 0.57 -8.44
N PHE A 11 4.97 0.84 -7.17
CA PHE A 11 4.77 2.15 -6.57
C PHE A 11 5.56 3.24 -7.31
N LEU A 12 6.85 3.00 -7.58
CA LEU A 12 7.67 3.95 -8.34
C LEU A 12 7.09 4.18 -9.73
N LYS A 13 6.64 3.11 -10.41
CA LYS A 13 5.98 3.22 -11.71
C LYS A 13 4.71 4.07 -11.61
N LEU A 14 3.89 3.88 -10.57
CA LEU A 14 2.64 4.62 -10.35
C LEU A 14 2.91 6.12 -10.22
N ILE A 15 3.80 6.53 -9.32
CA ILE A 15 4.06 7.95 -9.06
C ILE A 15 4.71 8.68 -10.24
N HIS A 16 5.43 7.95 -11.10
CA HIS A 16 6.05 8.49 -12.31
C HIS A 16 5.20 8.29 -13.58
N THR A 17 3.96 7.79 -13.45
CA THR A 17 3.04 7.70 -14.59
C THR A 17 2.71 9.12 -15.09
N PRO A 18 2.82 9.38 -16.42
CA PRO A 18 2.54 10.70 -16.98
C PRO A 18 1.16 11.22 -16.56
N LYS A 19 1.10 12.45 -16.08
CA LYS A 19 -0.11 13.14 -15.60
C LYS A 19 -0.68 12.62 -14.26
N ALA A 20 -0.12 11.60 -13.64
CA ALA A 20 -0.56 11.12 -12.32
C ALA A 20 -0.28 12.15 -11.24
N PHE A 21 0.95 12.57 -11.12
CA PHE A 21 1.40 13.57 -10.14
C PHE A 21 2.26 14.64 -10.80
N THR A 22 2.26 15.83 -10.21
CA THR A 22 3.20 16.90 -10.54
C THR A 22 4.57 16.60 -9.91
N GLU A 23 5.62 17.23 -10.42
CA GLU A 23 6.96 17.10 -9.85
C GLU A 23 7.01 17.46 -8.36
N SER A 24 6.31 18.51 -7.95
CA SER A 24 6.21 18.92 -6.56
C SER A 24 5.51 17.87 -5.69
N GLU A 25 4.46 17.22 -6.19
CA GLU A 25 3.77 16.13 -5.47
C GLU A 25 4.66 14.88 -5.33
N ILE A 26 5.41 14.54 -6.38
CA ILE A 26 6.38 13.44 -6.35
C ILE A 26 7.46 13.71 -5.29
N ILE A 27 8.00 14.94 -5.24
CA ILE A 27 8.97 15.34 -4.21
C ILE A 27 8.37 15.18 -2.81
N GLN A 28 7.12 15.62 -2.59
CA GLN A 28 6.44 15.46 -1.30
C GLN A 28 6.28 13.99 -0.91
N ILE A 29 5.87 13.13 -1.86
CA ILE A 29 5.73 11.68 -1.62
C ILE A 29 7.08 11.07 -1.27
N MET A 30 8.12 11.39 -2.03
CA MET A 30 9.44 10.79 -1.86
C MET A 30 10.20 11.29 -0.62
N ALA A 31 9.84 12.46 -0.10
CA ALA A 31 10.37 13.01 1.14
C ALA A 31 9.87 12.25 2.40
N GLU A 32 8.81 11.46 2.28
CA GLU A 32 8.29 10.66 3.39
C GLU A 32 9.30 9.58 3.84
N ARG A 33 9.33 9.31 5.14
CA ARG A 33 10.38 8.53 5.82
C ARG A 33 10.47 7.07 5.35
N ASN A 34 9.34 6.43 5.10
CA ASN A 34 9.27 5.02 4.77
C ASN A 34 8.17 4.72 3.73
N LEU A 35 8.13 3.49 3.24
CA LEU A 35 7.17 3.08 2.20
C LEU A 35 5.72 3.27 2.64
N GLU A 36 5.39 3.00 3.91
CA GLU A 36 4.06 3.21 4.48
C GLU A 36 3.62 4.67 4.33
N GLN A 37 4.43 5.61 4.81
CA GLN A 37 4.12 7.03 4.74
C GLN A 37 4.06 7.54 3.29
N LYS A 38 4.92 7.02 2.42
CA LYS A 38 4.88 7.32 0.98
C LYS A 38 3.57 6.90 0.34
N TRP A 39 3.07 5.70 0.66
CA TRP A 39 1.78 5.22 0.17
C TRP A 39 0.60 6.03 0.73
N LEU A 40 0.60 6.32 2.03
CA LEU A 40 -0.44 7.15 2.65
C LEU A 40 -0.49 8.53 2.00
N LYS A 41 0.65 9.16 1.80
CA LYS A 41 0.76 10.46 1.11
C LYS A 41 0.28 10.38 -0.34
N CYS A 42 0.63 9.31 -1.04
CA CYS A 42 0.19 9.06 -2.43
C CYS A 42 -1.35 8.97 -2.51
N VAL A 43 -1.97 8.18 -1.63
CA VAL A 43 -3.43 8.04 -1.55
C VAL A 43 -4.10 9.37 -1.22
N ASP A 44 -3.57 10.09 -0.23
CA ASP A 44 -4.10 11.40 0.17
C ASP A 44 -4.08 12.41 -0.98
N LEU A 45 -2.95 12.52 -1.69
CA LEU A 45 -2.84 13.41 -2.84
C LEU A 45 -3.74 12.99 -4.00
N ALA A 46 -3.92 11.67 -4.23
CA ALA A 46 -4.84 11.17 -5.24
C ALA A 46 -6.29 11.58 -4.94
N PHE A 47 -6.74 11.45 -3.69
CA PHE A 47 -8.07 11.89 -3.29
C PHE A 47 -8.27 13.40 -3.34
N ASN A 48 -7.23 14.19 -3.08
CA ASN A 48 -7.29 15.65 -3.17
C ASN A 48 -7.53 16.16 -4.61
N LYS A 49 -7.30 15.32 -5.62
CA LYS A 49 -7.59 15.63 -7.03
C LYS A 49 -9.05 15.45 -7.40
N LEU A 50 -9.86 14.84 -6.53
CA LEU A 50 -11.29 14.64 -6.78
C LEU A 50 -12.07 15.93 -6.55
N ASN A 51 -12.74 16.40 -7.59
CA ASN A 51 -13.73 17.47 -7.51
C ASN A 51 -15.12 16.86 -7.20
N THR A 52 -15.34 16.44 -5.95
CA THR A 52 -16.63 15.89 -5.54
C THR A 52 -17.20 16.64 -4.35
N THR A 53 -18.51 16.79 -4.32
CA THR A 53 -19.26 17.40 -3.21
C THR A 53 -19.66 16.38 -2.13
N ASN A 54 -19.54 15.08 -2.40
CA ASN A 54 -19.91 14.03 -1.45
C ASN A 54 -18.72 13.64 -0.56
N LEU A 55 -18.42 14.49 0.43
CA LEU A 55 -17.30 14.30 1.35
C LEU A 55 -17.41 13.03 2.19
N GLY A 56 -18.63 12.59 2.55
CA GLY A 56 -18.83 11.38 3.32
C GLY A 56 -18.45 10.11 2.55
N GLU A 57 -18.83 10.05 1.27
CA GLU A 57 -18.46 8.93 0.40
C GLU A 57 -16.94 8.87 0.18
N VAL A 58 -16.32 10.01 -0.06
CA VAL A 58 -14.86 10.11 -0.21
C VAL A 58 -14.15 9.62 1.06
N ALA A 59 -14.59 10.03 2.24
CA ALA A 59 -14.01 9.59 3.50
C ALA A 59 -14.10 8.07 3.68
N ASN A 60 -15.24 7.46 3.39
CA ASN A 60 -15.45 6.02 3.49
C ASN A 60 -14.55 5.24 2.51
N LYS A 61 -14.43 5.70 1.27
CA LYS A 61 -13.56 5.09 0.26
C LYS A 61 -12.10 5.21 0.64
N LYS A 62 -11.67 6.38 1.08
CA LYS A 62 -10.32 6.61 1.59
C LYS A 62 -9.98 5.68 2.75
N GLN A 63 -10.90 5.52 3.72
CA GLN A 63 -10.73 4.60 4.84
C GLN A 63 -10.60 3.15 4.36
N THR A 64 -11.39 2.74 3.38
CA THR A 64 -11.29 1.41 2.78
C THR A 64 -9.92 1.18 2.15
N LEU A 65 -9.43 2.14 1.36
CA LEU A 65 -8.10 2.05 0.75
C LEU A 65 -6.96 2.05 1.80
N HIS A 66 -7.08 2.83 2.89
CA HIS A 66 -6.12 2.78 3.98
C HIS A 66 -6.08 1.41 4.67
N ARG A 67 -7.24 0.76 4.86
CA ARG A 67 -7.30 -0.61 5.41
C ARG A 67 -6.64 -1.62 4.46
N LEU A 68 -6.91 -1.54 3.16
CA LEU A 68 -6.26 -2.39 2.16
C LEU A 68 -4.74 -2.15 2.10
N LEU A 69 -4.32 -0.90 2.20
CA LEU A 69 -2.91 -0.52 2.28
C LEU A 69 -2.22 -1.19 3.48
N GLN A 70 -2.85 -1.13 4.66
CA GLN A 70 -2.33 -1.77 5.87
C GLN A 70 -2.17 -3.29 5.67
N GLU A 71 -3.24 -3.96 5.28
CA GLU A 71 -3.31 -5.42 5.23
C GLU A 71 -2.46 -6.02 4.10
N TYR A 72 -2.41 -5.35 2.94
CA TYR A 72 -1.80 -5.93 1.72
C TYR A 72 -0.47 -5.31 1.32
N ILE A 73 -0.04 -4.22 1.93
CA ILE A 73 1.23 -3.57 1.61
C ILE A 73 2.12 -3.46 2.85
N ILE A 74 1.59 -2.87 3.94
CA ILE A 74 2.40 -2.57 5.12
C ILE A 74 2.75 -3.83 5.90
N ASP A 75 1.76 -4.64 6.26
CA ASP A 75 1.98 -5.89 7.02
C ASP A 75 2.92 -6.85 6.29
N PRO A 76 2.75 -7.14 4.97
CA PRO A 76 3.70 -7.94 4.23
C PRO A 76 5.12 -7.34 4.16
N SER A 77 5.25 -6.02 4.12
CA SER A 77 6.55 -5.34 4.15
C SER A 77 7.26 -5.54 5.49
N GLN A 78 6.52 -5.49 6.60
CA GLN A 78 7.06 -5.77 7.94
C GLN A 78 7.54 -7.21 8.05
N ILE A 79 6.75 -8.19 7.59
CA ILE A 79 7.13 -9.60 7.55
C ILE A 79 8.41 -9.78 6.71
N ARG A 80 8.45 -9.19 5.53
CA ARG A 80 9.63 -9.24 4.64
C ARG A 80 10.89 -8.76 5.37
N ASN A 81 10.79 -7.65 6.10
CA ASN A 81 11.93 -7.11 6.85
C ASN A 81 12.39 -8.09 7.94
N LYS A 82 11.46 -8.70 8.68
CA LYS A 82 11.79 -9.70 9.71
C LYS A 82 12.48 -10.93 9.10
N VAL A 83 11.95 -11.44 7.98
CA VAL A 83 12.54 -12.57 7.24
C VAL A 83 13.93 -12.22 6.71
N ALA A 84 14.12 -11.01 6.15
CA ALA A 84 15.41 -10.55 5.65
C ALA A 84 16.48 -10.44 6.75
N HIS A 85 16.08 -10.21 8.00
CA HIS A 85 16.93 -10.19 9.17
C HIS A 85 17.03 -11.55 9.92
N GLY A 86 16.69 -12.65 9.25
CA GLY A 86 16.85 -14.01 9.79
C GLY A 86 15.78 -14.44 10.78
N GLN A 87 14.71 -13.70 10.95
CA GLN A 87 13.61 -14.01 11.87
C GLN A 87 12.58 -14.92 11.17
N TRP A 88 12.93 -16.18 10.95
CA TRP A 88 12.15 -17.13 10.15
C TRP A 88 11.06 -17.88 10.91
N VAL A 89 11.21 -18.01 12.23
CA VAL A 89 10.28 -18.76 13.09
C VAL A 89 9.54 -17.81 14.04
N TYR A 90 10.28 -16.91 14.67
CA TYR A 90 9.74 -15.90 15.58
C TYR A 90 10.16 -14.51 15.15
N CYS A 91 9.17 -13.62 15.02
CA CYS A 91 9.44 -12.20 14.83
C CYS A 91 9.69 -11.52 16.18
N LEU A 92 10.72 -10.70 16.26
CA LEU A 92 11.02 -9.91 17.45
C LEU A 92 10.45 -8.48 17.31
N ASN A 93 10.25 -7.80 18.44
CA ASN A 93 9.98 -6.36 18.47
C ASN A 93 11.17 -5.57 17.88
N ASN A 94 11.02 -4.26 17.75
CA ASN A 94 12.06 -3.43 17.12
C ASN A 94 13.36 -3.37 17.92
N GLU A 95 13.30 -3.51 19.25
CA GLU A 95 14.45 -3.57 20.14
C GLU A 95 15.08 -4.99 20.20
N CYS A 96 14.52 -5.96 19.49
CA CYS A 96 14.97 -7.36 19.49
C CYS A 96 15.01 -8.01 20.89
N THR A 97 14.17 -7.53 21.82
CA THR A 97 14.15 -7.99 23.23
C THR A 97 13.03 -8.96 23.56
N LYS A 98 11.94 -8.95 22.76
CA LYS A 98 10.72 -9.76 22.99
C LYS A 98 10.15 -10.26 21.69
N VAL A 99 9.45 -11.41 21.75
CA VAL A 99 8.70 -11.93 20.59
C VAL A 99 7.49 -11.02 20.30
N ASN A 100 7.35 -10.64 19.03
CA ASN A 100 6.15 -10.00 18.50
C ASN A 100 5.19 -11.09 18.03
N HIS A 101 4.21 -11.42 18.88
CA HIS A 101 3.26 -12.50 18.63
C HIS A 101 2.38 -12.26 17.40
N ASP A 102 1.94 -11.02 17.17
CA ASP A 102 1.07 -10.66 16.05
C ASP A 102 1.79 -10.86 14.70
N THR A 103 2.98 -10.30 14.57
CA THR A 103 3.79 -10.47 13.34
C THR A 103 4.21 -11.94 13.16
N THR A 104 4.50 -12.66 14.24
CA THR A 104 4.82 -14.10 14.19
C THR A 104 3.62 -14.90 13.68
N ALA A 105 2.41 -14.62 14.17
CA ALA A 105 1.18 -15.26 13.71
C ALA A 105 0.88 -14.95 12.24
N LEU A 106 1.07 -13.69 11.83
CA LEU A 106 0.92 -13.31 10.41
C LEU A 106 1.89 -14.09 9.51
N MET A 107 3.15 -14.21 9.93
CA MET A 107 4.17 -14.95 9.18
C MET A 107 3.87 -16.45 9.11
N ALA A 108 3.46 -17.06 10.22
CA ALA A 108 3.12 -18.50 10.29
C ALA A 108 1.93 -18.86 9.40
N ASN A 109 1.02 -17.91 9.15
CA ASN A 109 -0.16 -18.09 8.31
C ASN A 109 0.09 -17.78 6.82
N LEU A 110 1.34 -17.48 6.41
CA LEU A 110 1.65 -17.27 5.01
C LEU A 110 1.81 -18.60 4.29
N ASP A 111 0.94 -18.82 3.32
CA ASP A 111 1.03 -19.92 2.35
C ASP A 111 1.02 -19.36 0.91
N PHE A 112 1.15 -20.25 -0.06
CA PHE A 112 1.16 -19.87 -1.48
C PHE A 112 -0.14 -19.18 -1.91
N VAL A 113 -1.30 -19.70 -1.47
CA VAL A 113 -2.62 -19.16 -1.82
C VAL A 113 -2.79 -17.74 -1.28
N LYS A 114 -2.34 -17.51 -0.06
CA LYS A 114 -2.38 -16.18 0.55
C LYS A 114 -1.45 -15.17 -0.16
N ILE A 115 -0.28 -15.62 -0.57
CA ILE A 115 0.65 -14.78 -1.35
C ILE A 115 0.06 -14.44 -2.72
N GLU A 116 -0.55 -15.42 -3.42
CA GLU A 116 -1.25 -15.18 -4.69
C GLU A 116 -2.39 -14.17 -4.52
N LYS A 117 -3.18 -14.31 -3.45
CA LYS A 117 -4.22 -13.34 -3.09
C LYS A 117 -3.64 -11.94 -2.88
N TYR A 118 -2.47 -11.83 -2.27
CA TYR A 118 -1.80 -10.53 -2.09
C TYR A 118 -1.50 -9.86 -3.43
N PHE A 119 -0.96 -10.59 -4.42
CA PHE A 119 -0.75 -10.05 -5.75
C PHE A 119 -2.05 -9.59 -6.41
N CYS A 120 -3.08 -10.43 -6.39
CA CYS A 120 -4.38 -10.10 -7.01
C CYS A 120 -5.03 -8.86 -6.39
N ILE A 121 -5.01 -8.72 -5.07
CA ILE A 121 -5.61 -7.57 -4.38
C ILE A 121 -4.77 -6.32 -4.60
N TYR A 122 -3.44 -6.45 -4.53
CA TYR A 122 -2.54 -5.34 -4.80
C TYR A 122 -2.73 -4.79 -6.23
N ASP A 123 -2.85 -5.64 -7.23
CA ASP A 123 -3.06 -5.19 -8.62
C ASP A 123 -4.35 -4.39 -8.75
N LYS A 124 -5.43 -4.83 -8.11
CA LYS A 124 -6.70 -4.08 -8.08
C LYS A 124 -6.58 -2.77 -7.32
N PHE A 125 -5.89 -2.78 -6.18
CA PHE A 125 -5.61 -1.57 -5.41
C PHE A 125 -4.79 -0.57 -6.23
N HIS A 126 -3.70 -1.03 -6.86
CA HIS A 126 -2.84 -0.21 -7.72
C HIS A 126 -3.63 0.39 -8.88
N GLN A 127 -4.45 -0.42 -9.55
CA GLN A 127 -5.30 0.04 -10.66
C GLN A 127 -6.35 1.06 -10.18
N CYS A 128 -6.96 0.84 -9.01
CA CYS A 128 -7.89 1.79 -8.41
C CYS A 128 -7.25 3.16 -8.17
N ILE A 129 -6.02 3.21 -7.65
CA ILE A 129 -5.29 4.48 -7.47
C ILE A 129 -4.93 5.11 -8.81
N LEU A 130 -4.50 4.31 -9.78
CA LEU A 130 -4.17 4.79 -11.13
C LEU A 130 -5.39 5.42 -11.80
N ASP A 131 -6.55 4.77 -11.73
CA ASP A 131 -7.80 5.29 -12.30
C ASP A 131 -8.28 6.54 -11.59
N LEU A 132 -8.10 6.61 -10.26
CA LEU A 132 -8.36 7.81 -9.47
C LEU A 132 -7.52 9.02 -9.94
N LEU A 133 -6.28 8.77 -10.37
CA LEU A 133 -5.35 9.80 -10.83
C LEU A 133 -5.59 10.23 -12.29
N ILE A 134 -5.99 9.30 -13.15
CA ILE A 134 -6.06 9.54 -14.61
C ILE A 134 -7.50 9.71 -15.09
N SER A 135 -8.45 8.96 -14.53
CA SER A 135 -9.83 8.88 -14.97
C SER A 135 -10.82 9.31 -13.90
N HIS A 136 -10.72 10.55 -13.42
CA HIS A 136 -11.53 11.09 -12.32
C HIS A 136 -13.04 10.87 -12.43
N ARG A 137 -13.58 10.58 -13.63
CA ARG A 137 -15.01 10.39 -13.87
C ARG A 137 -15.48 8.95 -13.83
N THR A 138 -14.62 7.96 -14.02
CA THR A 138 -15.01 6.54 -14.23
C THR A 138 -14.63 5.61 -13.09
N HIS A 139 -13.68 5.99 -12.23
CA HIS A 139 -13.18 5.12 -11.17
C HIS A 139 -14.26 4.69 -10.14
N TYR A 140 -15.32 5.50 -9.97
CA TYR A 140 -16.44 5.16 -9.07
C TYR A 140 -17.28 3.97 -9.56
N ARG A 141 -17.30 3.72 -10.87
CA ARG A 141 -18.16 2.69 -11.46
C ARG A 141 -17.63 1.28 -11.27
N ASP A 142 -16.31 1.11 -11.33
CA ASP A 142 -15.69 -0.19 -11.59
C ASP A 142 -15.04 -0.84 -10.36
N TYR A 143 -14.87 -0.13 -9.23
CA TYR A 143 -14.08 -0.61 -8.08
C TYR A 143 -14.76 -0.51 -6.70
N TYR A 144 -16.00 0.03 -6.62
CA TYR A 144 -16.68 0.24 -5.33
C TYR A 144 -18.07 -0.40 -5.27
#